data_62c00e955f43de20bf1734bcb8fe1290
#
_entry.id   62c00e955f43de20bf1734bcb8fe1290
#
_cell.length_a   1.000
_cell.length_b   1.000
_cell.length_c   1.000
_cell.angle_alpha   90.00
_cell.angle_beta   90.00
_cell.angle_gamma   90.00
#
_symmetry.space_group_name_H-M   'P 1'
#
loop_
_entity.id
_entity.type
_entity.pdbx_description
1 polymer ?
#
loop_
_entity_poly.entity_id
_entity_poly.type
_entity_poly.pdbx_seq_one_letter_code
_entity_poly.pdbx_strand_id
1 'polypeptide(L)'
;VDSDIDPGYREIKGRRWRISDPSIPEPLRQQLVNELMSARRAVAAANRTSNAIALRTARRRVQSAKTALGERGPKWWRPMNDQEWTVRATATLFSLLNNRQANASLCPSEVARASDGRHWRKRMPDVRLLAEEMTHTARLCITCRGEPVSISTRGPVRLARGERFDDYFSGENDA
;
A
#
# COMPACT_ATOMS: atom_id res chain seq x y z
N VAL A 1 3.57 30.83 23.34
CA VAL A 1 4.49 30.11 22.47
C VAL A 1 3.80 28.81 22.08
N ASP A 2 2.96 28.88 21.01
CA ASP A 2 2.33 27.71 20.44
C ASP A 2 3.44 26.82 19.86
N SER A 3 3.68 25.71 20.53
CA SER A 3 4.51 24.65 19.99
C SER A 3 3.81 24.15 18.73
N ASP A 4 4.41 24.40 17.59
CA ASP A 4 4.03 23.88 16.27
C ASP A 4 4.14 22.34 16.31
N ILE A 5 3.16 21.71 16.97
CA ILE A 5 3.08 20.24 17.04
C ILE A 5 2.53 19.82 15.69
N ASP A 6 3.45 19.44 14.80
CA ASP A 6 3.14 18.83 13.51
C ASP A 6 2.10 17.71 13.75
N PRO A 7 0.85 17.82 13.21
CA PRO A 7 -0.26 16.93 13.55
C PRO A 7 -0.02 15.45 13.22
N GLY A 8 1.01 15.19 12.42
CA GLY A 8 1.39 13.83 12.03
C GLY A 8 2.30 13.10 13.02
N TYR A 9 2.65 13.71 14.17
CA TYR A 9 3.55 13.10 15.13
C TYR A 9 2.95 13.02 16.53
N ARG A 10 3.39 12.01 17.26
CA ARG A 10 3.14 11.85 18.71
C ARG A 10 4.47 11.59 19.40
N GLU A 11 4.67 12.20 20.55
CA GLU A 11 5.80 11.89 21.41
C GLU A 11 5.45 10.70 22.30
N ILE A 12 6.34 9.70 22.33
CA ILE A 12 6.24 8.54 23.21
C ILE A 12 7.62 8.30 23.81
N LYS A 13 7.73 8.41 25.14
CA LYS A 13 8.99 8.23 25.88
C LYS A 13 10.14 9.08 25.33
N GLY A 14 9.89 10.38 25.08
CA GLY A 14 10.87 11.33 24.57
C GLY A 14 11.26 11.15 23.11
N ARG A 15 10.56 10.28 22.37
CA ARG A 15 10.78 10.09 20.92
C ARG A 15 9.57 10.48 20.12
N ARG A 16 9.77 11.22 19.05
CA ARG A 16 8.71 11.57 18.10
C ARG A 16 8.45 10.40 17.15
N TRP A 17 7.21 9.94 17.17
CA TRP A 17 6.72 8.88 16.29
C TRP A 17 5.68 9.45 15.34
N ARG A 18 5.84 9.16 14.05
CA ARG A 18 4.84 9.50 13.07
C ARG A 18 3.66 8.56 13.23
N ILE A 19 2.45 9.13 13.34
CA ILE A 19 1.22 8.36 13.51
C ILE A 19 0.64 7.96 12.16
N SER A 20 -0.17 6.91 12.15
CA SER A 20 -0.96 6.51 10.97
C SER A 20 -1.96 7.59 10.61
N ASP A 21 -2.25 7.71 9.33
CA ASP A 21 -3.26 8.65 8.81
C ASP A 21 -4.66 8.29 9.35
N PRO A 22 -5.29 9.18 10.13
CA PRO A 22 -6.61 8.92 10.72
C PRO A 22 -7.75 8.94 9.68
N SER A 23 -7.50 9.42 8.47
CA SER A 23 -8.51 9.43 7.40
C SER A 23 -8.66 8.08 6.70
N ILE A 24 -7.77 7.11 6.95
CA ILE A 24 -7.90 5.76 6.43
C ILE A 24 -9.11 5.07 7.08
N PRO A 25 -10.09 4.56 6.31
CA PRO A 25 -11.21 3.81 6.87
C PRO A 25 -10.75 2.65 7.75
N GLU A 26 -11.36 2.50 8.93
CA GLU A 26 -10.91 1.54 9.95
C GLU A 26 -10.71 0.11 9.44
N PRO A 27 -11.62 -0.48 8.60
CA PRO A 27 -11.39 -1.84 8.09
C PRO A 27 -10.15 -1.96 7.20
N LEU A 28 -9.82 -0.91 6.44
CA LEU A 28 -8.62 -0.87 5.59
C LEU A 28 -7.36 -0.62 6.42
N ARG A 29 -7.44 0.27 7.40
CA ARG A 29 -6.36 0.54 8.35
C ARG A 29 -5.97 -0.74 9.09
N GLN A 30 -6.96 -1.51 9.56
CA GLN A 30 -6.71 -2.78 10.25
C GLN A 30 -5.99 -3.79 9.33
N GLN A 31 -6.37 -3.89 8.06
CA GLN A 31 -5.69 -4.75 7.09
C GLN A 31 -4.21 -4.35 6.91
N LEU A 32 -3.94 -3.04 6.78
CA LEU A 32 -2.57 -2.51 6.66
C LEU A 32 -1.73 -2.76 7.92
N VAL A 33 -2.34 -2.64 9.11
CA VAL A 33 -1.68 -2.98 10.39
C VAL A 33 -1.39 -4.47 10.45
N ASN A 34 -2.31 -5.33 10.05
CA ASN A 34 -2.10 -6.78 10.01
C ASN A 34 -0.95 -7.16 9.08
N GLU A 35 -0.86 -6.53 7.90
CA GLU A 35 0.28 -6.71 6.98
C GLU A 35 1.59 -6.24 7.61
N LEU A 36 1.60 -5.08 8.26
CA LEU A 36 2.78 -4.59 8.97
C LEU A 36 3.26 -5.57 10.05
N MET A 37 2.34 -6.12 10.84
CA MET A 37 2.68 -7.09 11.88
C MET A 37 3.18 -8.42 11.29
N SER A 38 2.57 -8.89 10.19
CA SER A 38 3.03 -10.07 9.43
C SER A 38 4.45 -9.85 8.90
N ALA A 39 4.70 -8.71 8.26
CA ALA A 39 6.02 -8.36 7.73
C ALA A 39 7.10 -8.28 8.83
N ARG A 40 6.77 -7.73 10.00
CA ARG A 40 7.70 -7.69 11.16
C ARG A 40 8.04 -9.08 11.67
N ARG A 41 7.07 -9.99 11.72
CA ARG A 41 7.33 -11.41 12.06
C ARG A 41 8.24 -12.08 11.04
N ALA A 42 8.03 -11.79 9.74
CA ALA A 42 8.89 -12.29 8.66
C ALA A 42 10.33 -11.76 8.78
N VAL A 43 10.53 -10.49 9.16
CA VAL A 43 11.87 -9.94 9.45
C VAL A 43 12.54 -10.72 10.58
N ALA A 44 11.83 -10.96 11.69
CA ALA A 44 12.37 -11.71 12.82
C ALA A 44 12.72 -13.17 12.43
N ALA A 45 11.88 -13.81 11.64
CA ALA A 45 12.13 -15.18 11.14
C ALA A 45 13.36 -15.21 10.21
N ALA A 46 13.47 -14.29 9.26
CA ALA A 46 14.59 -14.24 8.33
C ALA A 46 15.93 -13.94 9.03
N ASN A 47 15.92 -13.13 10.09
CA ASN A 47 17.10 -12.91 10.91
C ASN A 47 17.55 -14.19 11.64
N ARG A 48 16.61 -14.98 12.19
CA ARG A 48 16.95 -16.24 12.88
C ARG A 48 17.56 -17.27 11.93
N THR A 49 17.16 -17.26 10.67
CA THR A 49 17.65 -18.21 9.65
C THR A 49 18.79 -17.66 8.81
N SER A 50 19.27 -16.44 9.09
CA SER A 50 20.29 -15.74 8.32
C SER A 50 19.99 -15.69 6.82
N ASN A 51 18.70 -15.68 6.43
CA ASN A 51 18.26 -15.64 5.05
C ASN A 51 18.19 -14.18 4.54
N ALA A 52 19.23 -13.76 3.83
CA ALA A 52 19.35 -12.37 3.35
C ALA A 52 18.26 -11.99 2.33
N ILE A 53 17.83 -12.92 1.46
CA ILE A 53 16.78 -12.65 0.47
C ILE A 53 15.43 -12.45 1.19
N ALA A 54 15.05 -13.39 2.05
CA ALA A 54 13.83 -13.28 2.84
C ALA A 54 13.82 -12.01 3.72
N LEU A 55 14.96 -11.64 4.29
CA LEU A 55 15.10 -10.43 5.10
C LEU A 55 14.86 -9.15 4.26
N ARG A 56 15.42 -9.07 3.06
CA ARG A 56 15.22 -7.95 2.13
C ARG A 56 13.74 -7.80 1.76
N THR A 57 13.10 -8.89 1.33
CA THR A 57 11.67 -8.93 1.00
C THR A 57 10.80 -8.51 2.19
N ALA A 58 11.05 -9.05 3.37
CA ALA A 58 10.31 -8.70 4.58
C ALA A 58 10.49 -7.23 4.98
N ARG A 59 11.69 -6.65 4.84
CA ARG A 59 11.94 -5.22 5.08
C ARG A 59 11.20 -4.32 4.09
N ARG A 60 11.11 -4.72 2.81
CA ARG A 60 10.31 -3.99 1.81
C ARG A 60 8.82 -4.03 2.12
N ARG A 61 8.30 -5.17 2.57
CA ARG A 61 6.92 -5.28 3.07
C ARG A 61 6.65 -4.34 4.25
N VAL A 62 7.56 -4.28 5.24
CA VAL A 62 7.46 -3.31 6.35
C VAL A 62 7.45 -1.88 5.84
N GLN A 63 8.34 -1.55 4.89
CA GLN A 63 8.41 -0.21 4.29
C GLN A 63 7.09 0.14 3.58
N SER A 64 6.58 -0.76 2.75
CA SER A 64 5.33 -0.59 2.00
C SER A 64 4.14 -0.38 2.95
N ALA A 65 3.94 -1.25 3.94
CA ALA A 65 2.85 -1.14 4.90
C ALA A 65 2.90 0.18 5.70
N LYS A 66 4.09 0.62 6.11
CA LYS A 66 4.27 1.91 6.79
C LYS A 66 3.99 3.11 5.88
N THR A 67 4.35 3.03 4.60
CA THR A 67 4.03 4.07 3.62
C THR A 67 2.54 4.14 3.38
N ALA A 68 1.87 3.00 3.23
CA ALA A 68 0.41 2.91 3.10
C ALA A 68 -0.32 3.52 4.32
N LEU A 69 0.13 3.20 5.54
CA LEU A 69 -0.39 3.77 6.78
C LEU A 69 -0.10 5.27 6.94
N GLY A 70 0.78 5.84 6.12
CA GLY A 70 1.22 7.22 6.27
C GLY A 70 2.27 7.44 7.36
N GLU A 71 2.82 6.38 7.96
CA GLU A 71 3.90 6.44 8.96
C GLU A 71 5.27 6.69 8.34
N ARG A 72 5.40 6.54 7.03
CA ARG A 72 6.60 6.83 6.22
C ARG A 72 6.22 7.45 4.88
N GLY A 73 7.22 7.94 4.15
CA GLY A 73 7.03 8.54 2.83
C GLY A 73 6.26 9.87 2.89
N PRO A 74 5.34 10.12 1.96
CA PRO A 74 4.60 11.37 1.88
C PRO A 74 3.84 11.71 3.16
N LYS A 75 3.77 12.99 3.51
CA LYS A 75 3.09 13.46 4.72
C LYS A 75 1.59 13.57 4.45
N TRP A 76 0.77 12.76 5.11
CA TRP A 76 -0.67 12.71 4.91
C TRP A 76 -1.43 13.97 5.36
N TRP A 77 -0.84 14.81 6.20
CA TRP A 77 -1.47 16.04 6.73
C TRP A 77 -1.23 17.27 5.88
N ARG A 78 -0.54 17.15 4.76
CA ARG A 78 -0.38 18.18 3.74
C ARG A 78 -0.83 17.67 2.36
N PRO A 79 -1.16 18.55 1.41
CA PRO A 79 -1.41 18.14 0.04
C PRO A 79 -0.22 17.35 -0.53
N MET A 80 -0.51 16.23 -1.17
CA MET A 80 0.47 15.42 -1.90
C MET A 80 0.46 15.81 -3.37
N ASN A 81 1.63 15.93 -3.99
CA ASN A 81 1.72 15.97 -5.45
C ASN A 81 1.44 14.57 -6.03
N ASP A 82 1.34 14.47 -7.36
CA ASP A 82 0.95 13.20 -8.01
C ASP A 82 1.98 12.09 -7.80
N GLN A 83 3.28 12.42 -7.79
CA GLN A 83 4.34 11.45 -7.53
C GLN A 83 4.27 10.94 -6.07
N GLU A 84 4.09 11.82 -5.11
CA GLU A 84 3.93 11.46 -3.70
C GLU A 84 2.70 10.57 -3.49
N TRP A 85 1.58 10.94 -4.14
CA TRP A 85 0.38 10.14 -4.09
C TRP A 85 0.58 8.76 -4.73
N THR A 86 1.21 8.67 -5.90
CA THR A 86 1.51 7.41 -6.59
C THR A 86 2.32 6.46 -5.71
N VAL A 87 3.35 6.97 -5.04
CA VAL A 87 4.15 6.18 -4.08
C VAL A 87 3.26 5.60 -2.97
N ARG A 88 2.38 6.41 -2.40
CA ARG A 88 1.48 5.96 -1.34
C ARG A 88 0.40 5.00 -1.85
N ALA A 89 -0.21 5.29 -2.99
CA ALA A 89 -1.25 4.46 -3.59
C ALA A 89 -0.72 3.07 -3.99
N THR A 90 0.48 3.01 -4.60
CA THR A 90 1.17 1.76 -4.91
C THR A 90 1.43 0.93 -3.66
N ALA A 91 2.01 1.55 -2.62
CA ALA A 91 2.25 0.88 -1.35
C ALA A 91 0.95 0.37 -0.71
N THR A 92 -0.12 1.14 -0.77
CA THR A 92 -1.45 0.77 -0.27
C THR A 92 -2.01 -0.44 -1.00
N LEU A 93 -1.99 -0.41 -2.34
CA LEU A 93 -2.51 -1.47 -3.20
C LEU A 93 -1.82 -2.81 -2.90
N PHE A 94 -0.48 -2.82 -2.96
CA PHE A 94 0.29 -4.03 -2.72
C PHE A 94 0.17 -4.54 -1.28
N SER A 95 0.15 -3.66 -0.28
CA SER A 95 0.00 -4.06 1.12
C SER A 95 -1.39 -4.64 1.42
N LEU A 96 -2.47 -4.06 0.88
CA LEU A 96 -3.82 -4.59 1.04
C LEU A 96 -3.97 -5.96 0.37
N LEU A 97 -3.49 -6.11 -0.88
CA LEU A 97 -3.52 -7.41 -1.55
C LEU A 97 -2.68 -8.44 -0.81
N ASN A 98 -1.49 -8.06 -0.30
CA ASN A 98 -0.62 -8.99 0.40
C ASN A 98 -1.21 -9.47 1.74
N ASN A 99 -2.02 -8.66 2.41
CA ASN A 99 -2.76 -9.07 3.61
C ASN A 99 -3.90 -10.05 3.32
N ARG A 100 -4.43 -10.07 2.10
CA ARG A 100 -5.54 -10.93 1.68
C ARG A 100 -5.05 -12.29 1.19
N GLN A 101 -5.97 -13.26 1.08
CA GLN A 101 -5.67 -14.55 0.45
C GLN A 101 -5.23 -14.32 -1.03
N ALA A 102 -4.42 -15.23 -1.55
CA ALA A 102 -3.81 -15.07 -2.87
C ALA A 102 -4.83 -14.90 -4.01
N ASN A 103 -5.99 -15.54 -3.90
CA ASN A 103 -7.10 -15.45 -4.86
C ASN A 103 -8.08 -14.30 -4.58
N ALA A 104 -7.84 -13.51 -3.53
CA ALA A 104 -8.70 -12.38 -3.21
C ALA A 104 -8.38 -11.17 -4.08
N SER A 105 -9.35 -10.30 -4.22
CA SER A 105 -9.24 -9.06 -4.96
C SER A 105 -9.67 -7.86 -4.12
N LEU A 106 -9.39 -6.64 -4.58
CA LEU A 106 -9.85 -5.42 -3.96
C LEU A 106 -10.54 -4.50 -4.99
N CYS A 107 -11.38 -3.60 -4.50
CA CYS A 107 -11.97 -2.56 -5.34
C CYS A 107 -10.97 -1.40 -5.51
N PRO A 108 -10.86 -0.79 -6.70
CA PRO A 108 -10.06 0.43 -6.87
C PRO A 108 -10.37 1.53 -5.84
N SER A 109 -11.63 1.64 -5.42
CA SER A 109 -12.05 2.61 -4.39
C SER A 109 -11.45 2.35 -3.00
N GLU A 110 -11.08 1.12 -2.68
CA GLU A 110 -10.40 0.80 -1.41
C GLU A 110 -8.98 1.40 -1.42
N VAL A 111 -8.26 1.31 -2.55
CA VAL A 111 -6.96 1.96 -2.73
C VAL A 111 -7.10 3.48 -2.61
N ALA A 112 -8.04 4.07 -3.34
CA ALA A 112 -8.26 5.50 -3.31
C ALA A 112 -8.57 6.01 -1.89
N ARG A 113 -9.47 5.33 -1.17
CA ARG A 113 -9.87 5.70 0.21
C ARG A 113 -8.73 5.56 1.22
N ALA A 114 -7.88 4.56 1.08
CA ALA A 114 -6.76 4.35 1.99
C ALA A 114 -5.56 5.26 1.67
N SER A 115 -5.38 5.68 0.41
CA SER A 115 -4.26 6.54 0.01
C SER A 115 -4.55 8.04 0.07
N ASP A 116 -5.83 8.46 -0.10
CA ASP A 116 -6.26 9.86 0.00
C ASP A 116 -7.74 9.93 0.43
N GLY A 117 -8.00 9.60 1.70
CA GLY A 117 -9.36 9.46 2.24
C GLY A 117 -10.27 10.66 2.03
N ARG A 118 -9.70 11.88 2.05
CA ARG A 118 -10.48 13.12 1.88
C ARG A 118 -10.88 13.37 0.42
N HIS A 119 -10.05 12.99 -0.54
CA HIS A 119 -10.25 13.28 -1.96
C HIS A 119 -10.37 12.01 -2.81
N TRP A 120 -10.67 10.87 -2.21
CA TRP A 120 -10.66 9.57 -2.85
C TRP A 120 -11.44 9.48 -4.18
N ARG A 121 -12.58 10.22 -4.30
CA ARG A 121 -13.36 10.22 -5.56
C ARG A 121 -12.59 10.84 -6.71
N LYS A 122 -11.81 11.91 -6.43
CA LYS A 122 -10.95 12.56 -7.44
C LYS A 122 -9.79 11.66 -7.85
N ARG A 123 -9.33 10.78 -6.95
CA ARG A 123 -8.25 9.83 -7.19
C ARG A 123 -8.66 8.54 -7.93
N MET A 124 -9.96 8.34 -8.19
CA MET A 124 -10.42 7.13 -8.89
C MET A 124 -9.85 6.95 -10.30
N PRO A 125 -9.76 7.99 -11.16
CA PRO A 125 -9.07 7.89 -12.44
C PRO A 125 -7.60 7.51 -12.29
N ASP A 126 -6.90 8.14 -11.33
CA ASP A 126 -5.47 7.90 -11.10
C ASP A 126 -5.21 6.46 -10.63
N VAL A 127 -6.08 5.90 -9.77
CA VAL A 127 -6.00 4.49 -9.36
C VAL A 127 -6.17 3.55 -10.55
N ARG A 128 -7.04 3.88 -11.50
CA ARG A 128 -7.23 3.07 -12.71
C ARG A 128 -6.00 3.09 -13.60
N LEU A 129 -5.40 4.25 -13.81
CA LEU A 129 -4.15 4.40 -14.58
C LEU A 129 -3.00 3.62 -13.91
N LEU A 130 -2.84 3.77 -12.60
CA LEU A 130 -1.85 3.02 -11.83
C LEU A 130 -2.05 1.50 -11.96
N ALA A 131 -3.30 1.03 -11.88
CA ALA A 131 -3.60 -0.39 -12.02
C ALA A 131 -3.30 -0.90 -13.43
N GLU A 132 -3.59 -0.11 -14.46
CA GLU A 132 -3.26 -0.44 -15.86
C GLU A 132 -1.76 -0.59 -16.06
N GLU A 133 -0.98 0.37 -15.58
CA GLU A 133 0.48 0.31 -15.62
C GLU A 133 1.04 -0.96 -14.94
N MET A 134 0.47 -1.33 -13.79
CA MET A 134 0.87 -2.56 -13.09
C MET A 134 0.45 -3.84 -13.81
N THR A 135 -0.56 -3.81 -14.69
CA THR A 135 -0.90 -4.98 -15.52
C THR A 135 0.11 -5.19 -16.65
N HIS A 136 0.67 -4.12 -17.21
CA HIS A 136 1.72 -4.24 -18.24
C HIS A 136 2.97 -4.95 -17.72
N THR A 137 3.24 -4.86 -16.42
CA THR A 137 4.35 -5.58 -15.77
C THR A 137 3.93 -6.93 -15.17
N ALA A 138 2.69 -7.41 -15.44
CA ALA A 138 2.11 -8.61 -14.86
C ALA A 138 2.08 -8.65 -13.31
N ARG A 139 2.23 -7.50 -12.65
CA ARG A 139 2.16 -7.40 -11.17
C ARG A 139 0.72 -7.42 -10.67
N LEU A 140 -0.22 -6.95 -11.50
CA LEU A 140 -1.65 -7.00 -11.22
C LEU A 140 -2.42 -7.66 -12.35
N CYS A 141 -3.62 -8.15 -12.01
CA CYS A 141 -4.66 -8.55 -12.94
C CYS A 141 -5.91 -7.73 -12.62
N ILE A 142 -6.55 -7.19 -13.66
CA ILE A 142 -7.85 -6.52 -13.54
C ILE A 142 -8.92 -7.51 -13.93
N THR A 143 -9.92 -7.70 -13.07
CA THR A 143 -10.99 -8.67 -13.32
C THR A 143 -12.37 -8.02 -13.22
N CYS A 144 -13.32 -8.58 -13.96
CA CYS A 144 -14.75 -8.30 -13.82
C CYS A 144 -15.49 -9.63 -13.73
N ARG A 145 -16.24 -9.84 -12.64
CA ARG A 145 -16.95 -11.12 -12.38
C ARG A 145 -16.03 -12.35 -12.38
N GLY A 146 -14.75 -12.16 -12.02
CA GLY A 146 -13.75 -13.23 -11.98
C GLY A 146 -12.93 -13.40 -13.26
N GLU A 147 -13.35 -12.83 -14.38
CA GLU A 147 -12.65 -12.91 -15.66
C GLU A 147 -11.67 -11.74 -15.85
N PRO A 148 -10.46 -11.98 -16.39
CA PRO A 148 -9.53 -10.91 -16.75
C PRO A 148 -10.13 -9.95 -17.77
N VAL A 149 -9.98 -8.65 -17.54
CA VAL A 149 -10.52 -7.61 -18.41
C VAL A 149 -9.57 -6.42 -18.52
N SER A 150 -9.79 -5.57 -19.53
CA SER A 150 -9.13 -4.25 -19.59
C SER A 150 -9.73 -3.30 -18.54
N ILE A 151 -8.93 -2.33 -18.11
CA ILE A 151 -9.38 -1.27 -17.19
C ILE A 151 -10.49 -0.39 -17.78
N SER A 152 -10.57 -0.32 -19.11
CA SER A 152 -11.62 0.41 -19.84
C SER A 152 -12.98 -0.29 -19.82
N THR A 153 -13.05 -1.54 -19.34
CA THR A 153 -14.30 -2.29 -19.24
C THR A 153 -15.34 -1.54 -18.43
N ARG A 154 -16.55 -1.41 -18.97
CA ARG A 154 -17.70 -0.85 -18.25
C ARG A 154 -18.13 -1.82 -17.16
N GLY A 155 -18.32 -1.32 -15.94
CA GLY A 155 -18.78 -2.13 -14.83
C GLY A 155 -17.81 -2.16 -13.64
N PRO A 156 -18.15 -2.96 -12.60
CA PRO A 156 -17.34 -3.06 -11.39
C PRO A 156 -16.10 -3.92 -11.65
N VAL A 157 -14.97 -3.27 -11.84
CA VAL A 157 -13.67 -3.97 -11.92
C VAL A 157 -13.08 -4.24 -10.54
N ARG A 158 -12.30 -5.29 -10.44
CA ARG A 158 -11.55 -5.70 -9.25
C ARG A 158 -10.07 -5.80 -9.60
N LEU A 159 -9.22 -5.49 -8.63
CA LEU A 159 -7.78 -5.62 -8.72
C LEU A 159 -7.35 -6.89 -7.99
N ALA A 160 -6.66 -7.78 -8.67
CA ALA A 160 -6.15 -9.04 -8.13
C ALA A 160 -4.63 -9.13 -8.34
N ARG A 161 -3.97 -10.10 -7.68
CA ARG A 161 -2.56 -10.36 -7.88
C ARG A 161 -2.33 -10.88 -9.30
N GLY A 162 -1.32 -10.32 -9.97
CA GLY A 162 -0.79 -10.85 -11.22
C GLY A 162 0.29 -11.91 -10.96
N GLU A 163 0.80 -12.53 -12.02
CA GLU A 163 1.83 -13.59 -11.95
C GLU A 163 3.13 -13.09 -11.30
N ARG A 164 3.47 -11.82 -11.49
CA ARG A 164 4.68 -11.17 -10.97
C ARG A 164 4.41 -10.26 -9.77
N PHE A 165 3.34 -10.52 -9.02
CA PHE A 165 2.95 -9.71 -7.86
C PHE A 165 4.09 -9.59 -6.82
N ASP A 166 4.77 -10.69 -6.53
CA ASP A 166 5.81 -10.76 -5.50
C ASP A 166 7.08 -10.00 -5.88
N ASP A 167 7.30 -9.71 -7.17
CA ASP A 167 8.44 -8.91 -7.66
C ASP A 167 8.45 -7.50 -7.06
N TYR A 168 7.29 -6.96 -6.74
CA TYR A 168 7.19 -5.67 -6.04
C TYR A 168 7.97 -5.67 -4.71
N PHE A 169 7.96 -6.77 -3.99
CA PHE A 169 8.64 -6.90 -2.71
C PHE A 169 10.06 -7.48 -2.83
N SER A 170 10.37 -8.24 -3.87
CA SER A 170 11.73 -8.77 -4.10
C SER A 170 12.67 -7.70 -4.68
N GLY A 171 12.14 -6.76 -5.45
CA GLY A 171 12.88 -5.69 -6.12
C GLY A 171 13.60 -6.13 -7.36
N GLU A 172 13.13 -7.17 -8.02
CA GLU A 172 13.78 -7.75 -9.21
C GLU A 172 13.59 -6.93 -10.49
N ASN A 173 13.03 -5.71 -10.43
CA ASN A 173 12.82 -4.89 -11.63
C ASN A 173 13.10 -3.38 -11.45
N ASP A 174 14.00 -3.00 -10.57
CA ASP A 174 14.52 -1.63 -10.53
C ASP A 174 15.85 -1.50 -11.33
N ALA A 175 16.02 -2.35 -12.36
CA ALA A 175 17.12 -2.29 -13.31
C ALA A 175 16.62 -1.93 -14.71
#